data_d5158e5e4a54e88a2c2f899047a4b7c4
#
_entry.id   d5158e5e4a54e88a2c2f899047a4b7c4
#
_cell.length_a   1.000
_cell.length_b   1.000
_cell.length_c   1.000
_cell.angle_alpha   90.00
_cell.angle_beta   90.00
_cell.angle_gamma   90.00
#
_symmetry.space_group_name_H-M   'P 1'
#
loop_
_entity.id
_entity.type
_entity.pdbx_description
1 polymer ?
#
loop_
_entity_poly.entity_id
_entity_poly.type
_entity_poly.pdbx_seq_one_letter_code
_entity_poly.pdbx_strand_id
1 'polypeptide(L)'
;MKQPWVRFAFVVIALAAAAAVVIGDVRRSAAERKLREAILTELQPVVLKNCTLKRFGSENDGGYLMCENLIEPLDTGYSYGVGSNDDWGCEVSRRYHVPVHEYDCFDPARPICNGAKFIFHNECVGDRTGYRDSHFFDTLENQISKNGDAGRRVLVKMDIEGGEWDSLLAAPDELLASIPQLAMEMHGFDDPKILEVLRKLNRNFHLVNLHFNNWSCTSRAAPLPAWAYQVLWVNKRIGIVDPMAPVPAPMSPLNAPDSPTWRDCQLHTSKPAR
;
A
#
# COMPACT_ATOMS: atom_id res chain seq x y z
N MET A 1 16.88 -24.45 -60.60
CA MET A 1 17.61 -23.28 -60.10
C MET A 1 16.75 -22.60 -59.02
N LYS A 2 17.13 -22.73 -57.74
CA LYS A 2 16.40 -22.12 -56.63
C LYS A 2 16.80 -20.64 -56.55
N GLN A 3 15.85 -19.73 -56.68
CA GLN A 3 16.06 -18.27 -56.76
C GLN A 3 16.69 -17.73 -55.47
N PRO A 4 17.92 -17.19 -55.50
CA PRO A 4 18.60 -16.68 -54.31
C PRO A 4 17.90 -15.46 -53.67
N TRP A 5 17.13 -14.73 -54.43
CA TRP A 5 16.37 -13.53 -53.98
C TRP A 5 15.29 -13.81 -52.94
N VAL A 6 14.64 -14.99 -52.99
CA VAL A 6 13.59 -15.34 -52.00
C VAL A 6 14.20 -15.58 -50.62
N ARG A 7 15.40 -16.19 -50.57
CA ARG A 7 16.10 -16.40 -49.29
C ARG A 7 16.58 -15.08 -48.68
N PHE A 8 17.00 -14.11 -49.50
CA PHE A 8 17.44 -12.79 -49.03
C PHE A 8 16.28 -11.99 -48.48
N ALA A 9 15.11 -12.02 -49.13
CA ALA A 9 13.90 -11.34 -48.65
C ALA A 9 13.43 -11.91 -47.28
N PHE A 10 13.44 -13.21 -47.09
CA PHE A 10 13.08 -13.84 -45.82
C PHE A 10 14.04 -13.47 -44.66
N VAL A 11 15.34 -13.38 -44.93
CA VAL A 11 16.34 -12.98 -43.93
C VAL A 11 16.17 -11.53 -43.53
N VAL A 12 15.92 -10.63 -44.48
CA VAL A 12 15.67 -9.20 -44.18
C VAL A 12 14.39 -9.00 -43.37
N ILE A 13 13.31 -9.71 -43.69
CA ILE A 13 12.06 -9.64 -42.96
C ILE A 13 12.24 -10.20 -41.53
N ALA A 14 12.98 -11.30 -41.38
CA ALA A 14 13.24 -11.88 -40.05
C ALA A 14 14.08 -10.94 -39.17
N LEU A 15 15.12 -10.30 -39.77
CA LEU A 15 15.93 -9.31 -39.03
C LEU A 15 15.14 -8.06 -38.66
N ALA A 16 14.27 -7.56 -39.54
CA ALA A 16 13.40 -6.44 -39.24
C ALA A 16 12.39 -6.77 -38.13
N ALA A 17 11.80 -7.96 -38.17
CA ALA A 17 10.90 -8.42 -37.08
C ALA A 17 11.63 -8.59 -35.76
N ALA A 18 12.83 -9.17 -35.74
CA ALA A 18 13.66 -9.29 -34.55
C ALA A 18 14.05 -7.92 -33.97
N ALA A 19 14.45 -6.97 -34.84
CA ALA A 19 14.74 -5.59 -34.44
C ALA A 19 13.52 -4.87 -33.86
N ALA A 20 12.34 -5.07 -34.45
CA ALA A 20 11.10 -4.48 -33.96
C ALA A 20 10.71 -5.01 -32.56
N VAL A 21 10.91 -6.32 -32.31
CA VAL A 21 10.70 -6.94 -31.00
C VAL A 21 11.68 -6.36 -29.97
N VAL A 22 12.96 -6.30 -30.28
CA VAL A 22 13.99 -5.74 -29.36
C VAL A 22 13.71 -4.27 -29.05
N ILE A 23 13.33 -3.46 -30.05
CA ILE A 23 12.98 -2.06 -29.85
C ILE A 23 11.71 -1.96 -29.00
N GLY A 24 10.74 -2.83 -29.22
CA GLY A 24 9.51 -2.91 -28.41
C GLY A 24 9.82 -3.20 -26.95
N ASP A 25 10.65 -4.18 -26.67
CA ASP A 25 11.05 -4.56 -25.30
C ASP A 25 11.84 -3.46 -24.59
N VAL A 26 12.77 -2.80 -25.28
CA VAL A 26 13.53 -1.66 -24.72
C VAL A 26 12.61 -0.49 -24.38
N ARG A 27 11.65 -0.17 -25.25
CA ARG A 27 10.69 0.91 -25.01
C ARG A 27 9.77 0.58 -23.85
N ARG A 28 9.31 -0.67 -23.76
CA ARG A 28 8.47 -1.16 -22.65
C ARG A 28 9.23 -1.07 -21.33
N SER A 29 10.44 -1.58 -21.25
CA SER A 29 11.29 -1.49 -20.05
C SER A 29 11.57 -0.06 -19.62
N ALA A 30 11.75 0.86 -20.56
CA ALA A 30 11.94 2.28 -20.26
C ALA A 30 10.65 2.94 -19.72
N ALA A 31 9.48 2.58 -20.25
CA ALA A 31 8.19 3.08 -19.76
C ALA A 31 7.87 2.56 -18.35
N GLU A 32 8.09 1.28 -18.11
CA GLU A 32 7.93 0.65 -16.78
C GLU A 32 8.84 1.29 -15.75
N ARG A 33 10.11 1.50 -16.09
CA ARG A 33 11.06 2.19 -15.22
C ARG A 33 10.61 3.62 -14.90
N LYS A 34 10.14 4.37 -15.90
CA LYS A 34 9.62 5.73 -15.70
C LYS A 34 8.41 5.74 -14.78
N LEU A 35 7.51 4.75 -14.88
CA LEU A 35 6.39 4.59 -13.98
C LEU A 35 6.87 4.39 -12.54
N ARG A 36 7.81 3.48 -12.30
CA ARG A 36 8.38 3.20 -10.97
C ARG A 36 9.12 4.41 -10.37
N GLU A 37 9.83 5.20 -11.20
CA GLU A 37 10.44 6.46 -10.78
C GLU A 37 9.38 7.49 -10.36
N ALA A 38 8.25 7.56 -11.08
CA ALA A 38 7.13 8.42 -10.70
C ALA A 38 6.44 7.94 -9.41
N ILE A 39 6.24 6.63 -9.24
CA ILE A 39 5.72 6.04 -7.99
C ILE A 39 6.63 6.41 -6.80
N LEU A 40 7.95 6.22 -6.94
CA LEU A 40 8.90 6.57 -5.89
C LEU A 40 8.90 8.07 -5.57
N THR A 41 8.63 8.92 -6.56
CA THR A 41 8.51 10.37 -6.36
C THR A 41 7.27 10.72 -5.52
N GLU A 42 6.15 10.02 -5.71
CA GLU A 42 4.94 10.22 -4.89
C GLU A 42 5.07 9.63 -3.47
N LEU A 43 5.98 8.67 -3.28
CA LEU A 43 6.26 8.00 -2.02
C LEU A 43 7.38 8.71 -1.22
N GLN A 44 7.30 10.03 -1.07
CA GLN A 44 8.27 10.80 -0.29
C GLN A 44 7.72 11.11 1.10
N PRO A 45 8.24 10.48 2.18
CA PRO A 45 7.79 10.77 3.53
C PRO A 45 8.14 12.19 3.95
N VAL A 46 7.32 12.76 4.84
CA VAL A 46 7.58 14.02 5.51
C VAL A 46 7.62 13.83 7.03
N VAL A 47 8.35 14.69 7.73
CA VAL A 47 8.30 14.76 9.19
C VAL A 47 7.15 15.66 9.62
N LEU A 48 6.34 15.19 10.57
CA LEU A 48 5.33 16.01 11.23
C LEU A 48 5.83 16.49 12.60
N LYS A 49 5.71 17.79 12.87
CA LYS A 49 6.09 18.38 14.17
C LYS A 49 5.31 17.82 15.34
N ASN A 50 4.05 17.44 15.07
CA ASN A 50 3.07 17.04 16.06
C ASN A 50 2.74 15.55 16.03
N CYS A 51 3.59 14.71 15.45
CA CYS A 51 3.42 13.26 15.43
C CYS A 51 4.41 12.57 16.37
N THR A 52 3.89 11.79 17.30
CA THR A 52 4.67 10.82 18.06
C THR A 52 4.48 9.45 17.43
N LEU A 53 5.45 9.01 16.64
CA LEU A 53 5.40 7.70 16.00
C LEU A 53 5.50 6.59 17.05
N LYS A 54 4.63 5.60 16.94
CA LYS A 54 4.64 4.38 17.72
C LYS A 54 4.22 3.20 16.86
N ARG A 55 4.79 2.03 17.10
CA ARG A 55 4.38 0.77 16.48
C ARG A 55 3.15 0.22 17.18
N PHE A 56 2.17 -0.19 16.41
CA PHE A 56 0.94 -0.87 16.80
C PHE A 56 0.93 -2.27 16.18
N GLY A 57 0.53 -3.26 16.95
CA GLY A 57 0.49 -4.64 16.52
C GLY A 57 1.80 -5.38 16.80
N SER A 58 2.11 -6.31 15.93
CA SER A 58 3.24 -7.23 16.05
C SER A 58 4.60 -6.52 15.99
N GLU A 59 5.64 -7.15 16.56
CA GLU A 59 7.02 -6.63 16.47
C GLU A 59 7.58 -6.71 15.05
N ASN A 60 7.09 -7.65 14.23
CA ASN A 60 7.50 -7.87 12.85
C ASN A 60 6.31 -7.66 11.91
N ASP A 61 6.02 -8.64 11.05
CA ASP A 61 4.87 -8.64 10.16
C ASP A 61 3.55 -8.45 10.92
N GLY A 62 2.61 -7.68 10.36
CA GLY A 62 1.35 -7.29 11.02
C GLY A 62 1.47 -6.13 12.01
N GLY A 63 2.64 -5.49 12.12
CA GLY A 63 2.83 -4.28 12.90
C GLY A 63 3.00 -3.04 12.04
N TYR A 64 2.35 -1.93 12.42
CA TYR A 64 2.32 -0.68 11.65
C TYR A 64 2.68 0.52 12.51
N LEU A 65 3.43 1.48 11.97
CA LEU A 65 3.67 2.75 12.63
C LEU A 65 2.43 3.64 12.52
N MET A 66 2.08 4.32 13.63
CA MET A 66 0.99 5.28 13.74
C MET A 66 1.46 6.52 14.48
N CYS A 67 0.85 7.68 14.22
CA CYS A 67 0.97 8.85 15.07
C CYS A 67 0.05 8.70 16.28
N GLU A 68 0.54 8.10 17.36
CA GLU A 68 -0.25 7.74 18.55
C GLU A 68 -1.06 8.91 19.12
N ASN A 69 -0.44 10.06 19.25
CA ASN A 69 -1.06 11.26 19.83
C ASN A 69 -2.05 11.98 18.91
N LEU A 70 -2.22 11.52 17.66
CA LEU A 70 -3.18 12.04 16.69
C LEU A 70 -4.36 11.09 16.44
N ILE A 71 -4.48 10.01 17.20
CA ILE A 71 -5.55 9.02 17.04
C ILE A 71 -6.84 9.50 17.72
N GLU A 72 -6.77 9.97 18.94
CA GLU A 72 -7.94 10.37 19.70
C GLU A 72 -8.54 11.73 19.28
N PRO A 73 -9.86 11.89 19.37
CA PRO A 73 -10.84 10.88 19.72
C PRO A 73 -10.97 9.83 18.61
N LEU A 74 -11.34 8.58 18.97
CA LEU A 74 -11.55 7.47 18.04
C LEU A 74 -12.89 6.80 18.36
N ASP A 75 -13.70 6.55 17.33
CA ASP A 75 -14.99 5.87 17.48
C ASP A 75 -14.88 4.38 17.15
N THR A 76 -14.09 4.02 16.12
CA THR A 76 -13.95 2.64 15.68
C THR A 76 -12.69 2.46 14.82
N GLY A 77 -12.20 1.21 14.73
CA GLY A 77 -11.16 0.78 13.80
C GLY A 77 -11.73 -0.07 12.65
N TYR A 78 -11.06 -0.03 11.52
CA TYR A 78 -11.30 -0.88 10.36
C TYR A 78 -10.00 -1.55 9.96
N SER A 79 -9.98 -2.88 9.96
CA SER A 79 -8.82 -3.69 9.59
C SER A 79 -9.19 -4.60 8.42
N TYR A 80 -8.55 -4.39 7.28
CA TYR A 80 -8.76 -5.14 6.05
C TYR A 80 -7.57 -6.05 5.77
N GLY A 81 -7.88 -7.34 5.44
CA GLY A 81 -6.88 -8.38 5.24
C GLY A 81 -6.26 -8.82 6.56
N VAL A 82 -7.06 -9.49 7.37
CA VAL A 82 -6.64 -9.85 8.74
C VAL A 82 -6.15 -11.29 8.85
N GLY A 83 -6.50 -12.15 7.88
CA GLY A 83 -6.20 -13.57 7.97
C GLY A 83 -6.71 -14.16 9.29
N SER A 84 -5.87 -14.97 9.93
CA SER A 84 -6.19 -15.58 11.25
C SER A 84 -5.72 -14.74 12.45
N ASN A 85 -5.04 -13.60 12.22
CA ASN A 85 -4.46 -12.78 13.28
C ASN A 85 -4.51 -11.28 12.94
N ASP A 86 -4.95 -10.46 13.88
CA ASP A 86 -4.94 -9.00 13.77
C ASP A 86 -4.39 -8.34 15.03
N ASP A 87 -3.08 -8.33 15.16
CA ASP A 87 -2.40 -7.72 16.30
C ASP A 87 -2.58 -6.20 16.32
N TRP A 88 -2.66 -5.55 15.14
CA TRP A 88 -2.93 -4.13 15.03
C TRP A 88 -4.33 -3.78 15.56
N GLY A 89 -5.37 -4.48 15.09
CA GLY A 89 -6.73 -4.30 15.56
C GLY A 89 -6.89 -4.62 17.03
N CYS A 90 -6.17 -5.65 17.51
CA CYS A 90 -6.12 -6.02 18.91
C CYS A 90 -5.61 -4.87 19.79
N GLU A 91 -4.48 -4.25 19.44
CA GLU A 91 -3.93 -3.14 20.20
C GLU A 91 -4.84 -1.91 20.12
N VAL A 92 -5.38 -1.56 18.94
CA VAL A 92 -6.31 -0.45 18.75
C VAL A 92 -7.55 -0.63 19.62
N SER A 93 -8.21 -1.80 19.54
CA SER A 93 -9.44 -2.07 20.30
C SER A 93 -9.22 -2.00 21.81
N ARG A 94 -8.15 -2.61 22.30
CA ARG A 94 -7.83 -2.65 23.75
C ARG A 94 -7.41 -1.30 24.29
N ARG A 95 -6.62 -0.54 23.52
CA ARG A 95 -6.04 0.71 23.96
C ARG A 95 -7.04 1.85 23.98
N TYR A 96 -7.88 1.93 22.96
CA TYR A 96 -8.88 3.01 22.81
C TYR A 96 -10.28 2.58 23.24
N HIS A 97 -10.47 1.31 23.65
CA HIS A 97 -11.75 0.74 24.08
C HIS A 97 -12.87 0.81 23.03
N VAL A 98 -12.51 0.83 21.78
CA VAL A 98 -13.41 0.93 20.62
C VAL A 98 -13.61 -0.43 19.93
N PRO A 99 -14.71 -0.63 19.17
CA PRO A 99 -14.84 -1.77 18.28
C PRO A 99 -13.82 -1.68 17.12
N VAL A 100 -13.44 -2.84 16.59
CA VAL A 100 -12.70 -2.95 15.33
C VAL A 100 -13.48 -3.88 14.41
N HIS A 101 -13.87 -3.35 13.25
CA HIS A 101 -14.44 -4.11 12.14
C HIS A 101 -13.31 -4.76 11.35
N GLU A 102 -13.31 -6.09 11.33
CA GLU A 102 -12.30 -6.91 10.65
C GLU A 102 -12.90 -7.48 9.37
N TYR A 103 -12.19 -7.33 8.27
CA TYR A 103 -12.62 -7.77 6.96
C TYR A 103 -11.59 -8.73 6.35
N ASP A 104 -12.04 -9.94 6.03
CA ASP A 104 -11.32 -10.89 5.20
C ASP A 104 -12.32 -11.78 4.48
N CYS A 105 -12.08 -12.07 3.21
CA CYS A 105 -12.97 -12.90 2.42
C CYS A 105 -12.28 -14.15 1.86
N PHE A 106 -10.96 -14.23 1.97
CA PHE A 106 -10.17 -15.38 1.52
C PHE A 106 -9.83 -16.30 2.68
N ASP A 107 -9.62 -15.75 3.88
CA ASP A 107 -9.44 -16.54 5.10
C ASP A 107 -10.68 -16.38 6.00
N PRO A 108 -11.49 -17.45 6.18
CA PRO A 108 -12.65 -17.40 7.07
C PRO A 108 -12.28 -17.50 8.57
N ALA A 109 -11.00 -17.67 8.89
CA ALA A 109 -10.55 -17.69 10.27
C ALA A 109 -10.80 -16.31 10.91
N ARG A 110 -11.30 -16.34 12.16
CA ARG A 110 -11.58 -15.10 12.88
C ARG A 110 -10.45 -14.86 13.86
N PRO A 111 -9.79 -13.68 13.79
CA PRO A 111 -8.81 -13.30 14.78
C PRO A 111 -9.39 -13.35 16.20
N ILE A 112 -8.59 -13.79 17.16
CA ILE A 112 -8.98 -13.85 18.57
C ILE A 112 -8.02 -12.98 19.38
N CYS A 113 -8.58 -11.97 20.03
CA CYS A 113 -7.84 -11.14 20.97
C CYS A 113 -8.64 -10.94 22.26
N ASN A 114 -8.11 -11.44 23.37
CA ASN A 114 -8.75 -11.29 24.67
C ASN A 114 -8.85 -9.80 25.08
N GLY A 115 -10.09 -9.34 25.32
CA GLY A 115 -10.38 -7.96 25.71
C GLY A 115 -10.54 -6.99 24.56
N ALA A 116 -10.36 -7.40 23.30
CA ALA A 116 -10.73 -6.63 22.13
C ALA A 116 -12.22 -6.80 21.80
N LYS A 117 -12.78 -5.81 21.11
CA LYS A 117 -14.16 -5.81 20.60
C LYS A 117 -14.13 -5.98 19.08
N PHE A 118 -13.92 -7.21 18.62
CA PHE A 118 -13.87 -7.54 17.20
C PHE A 118 -15.23 -7.82 16.62
N ILE A 119 -15.48 -7.29 15.42
CA ILE A 119 -16.66 -7.52 14.60
C ILE A 119 -16.17 -8.00 13.23
N PHE A 120 -16.19 -9.32 13.03
CA PHE A 120 -15.65 -9.94 11.80
C PHE A 120 -16.70 -9.98 10.69
N HIS A 121 -16.28 -9.58 9.49
CA HIS A 121 -17.05 -9.60 8.25
C HIS A 121 -16.34 -10.48 7.23
N ASN A 122 -17.00 -11.55 6.77
CA ASN A 122 -16.53 -12.36 5.66
C ASN A 122 -16.88 -11.68 4.33
N GLU A 123 -16.28 -10.51 4.11
CA GLU A 123 -16.48 -9.66 2.93
C GLU A 123 -15.13 -9.08 2.50
N CYS A 124 -14.94 -8.96 1.18
CA CYS A 124 -13.81 -8.25 0.59
C CYS A 124 -14.12 -6.75 0.47
N VAL A 125 -13.09 -5.90 0.56
CA VAL A 125 -13.19 -4.52 0.09
C VAL A 125 -12.77 -4.44 -1.37
N GLY A 126 -13.43 -3.57 -2.17
CA GLY A 126 -13.13 -3.43 -3.59
C GLY A 126 -13.69 -2.15 -4.21
N ASP A 127 -13.74 -2.13 -5.54
CA ASP A 127 -14.19 -0.96 -6.33
C ASP A 127 -15.72 -0.87 -6.46
N ARG A 128 -16.44 -1.96 -6.24
CA ARG A 128 -17.91 -2.03 -6.38
C ARG A 128 -18.50 -3.20 -5.62
N THR A 129 -19.78 -3.07 -5.27
CA THR A 129 -20.59 -4.11 -4.64
C THR A 129 -20.87 -5.26 -5.62
N GLY A 130 -20.72 -6.49 -5.16
CA GLY A 130 -21.10 -7.70 -5.90
C GLY A 130 -20.22 -8.91 -5.67
N TYR A 131 -20.62 -10.04 -6.21
CA TYR A 131 -19.86 -11.29 -6.13
C TYR A 131 -18.82 -11.37 -7.24
N ARG A 132 -17.62 -11.86 -6.92
CA ARG A 132 -16.53 -12.24 -7.82
C ARG A 132 -15.94 -13.55 -7.31
N ASP A 133 -15.89 -14.57 -8.13
CA ASP A 133 -15.31 -15.89 -7.79
C ASP A 133 -15.77 -16.42 -6.41
N SER A 134 -17.06 -16.33 -6.12
CA SER A 134 -17.71 -16.77 -4.87
C SER A 134 -17.48 -15.85 -3.64
N HIS A 135 -16.66 -14.81 -3.75
CA HIS A 135 -16.45 -13.84 -2.68
C HIS A 135 -17.31 -12.59 -2.88
N PHE A 136 -17.90 -12.10 -1.80
CA PHE A 136 -18.66 -10.86 -1.82
C PHE A 136 -17.75 -9.67 -1.60
N PHE A 137 -17.80 -8.72 -2.52
CA PHE A 137 -17.06 -7.45 -2.46
C PHE A 137 -18.01 -6.29 -2.18
N ASP A 138 -17.54 -5.33 -1.42
CA ASP A 138 -18.21 -4.04 -1.26
C ASP A 138 -17.21 -2.90 -1.23
N THR A 139 -17.68 -1.68 -1.44
CA THR A 139 -16.82 -0.51 -1.38
C THR A 139 -16.51 -0.12 0.07
N LEU A 140 -15.36 0.52 0.29
CA LEU A 140 -14.99 1.06 1.60
C LEU A 140 -16.10 1.96 2.17
N GLU A 141 -16.68 2.82 1.35
CA GLU A 141 -17.78 3.72 1.75
C GLU A 141 -19.01 2.96 2.21
N ASN A 142 -19.44 1.95 1.45
CA ASN A 142 -20.60 1.16 1.82
C ASN A 142 -20.39 0.39 3.11
N GLN A 143 -19.23 -0.22 3.30
CA GLN A 143 -18.92 -0.98 4.51
C GLN A 143 -18.94 -0.09 5.75
N ILE A 144 -18.32 1.09 5.69
CA ILE A 144 -18.37 2.08 6.78
C ILE A 144 -19.81 2.55 7.05
N SER A 145 -20.58 2.82 5.98
CA SER A 145 -21.95 3.27 6.10
C SER A 145 -22.89 2.20 6.66
N LYS A 146 -22.76 0.94 6.23
CA LYS A 146 -23.55 -0.19 6.74
C LYS A 146 -23.32 -0.45 8.23
N ASN A 147 -22.13 -0.20 8.72
CA ASN A 147 -21.80 -0.34 10.14
C ASN A 147 -22.30 0.86 11.00
N GLY A 148 -22.89 1.89 10.36
CA GLY A 148 -23.36 3.08 11.06
C GLY A 148 -22.26 4.08 11.42
N ASP A 149 -21.10 3.97 10.79
CA ASP A 149 -19.91 4.77 11.10
C ASP A 149 -19.67 5.92 10.11
N ALA A 150 -20.63 6.18 9.20
CA ALA A 150 -20.57 7.33 8.30
C ALA A 150 -20.46 8.65 9.11
N GLY A 151 -19.42 9.43 8.82
CA GLY A 151 -19.15 10.69 9.51
C GLY A 151 -18.52 10.55 10.91
N ARG A 152 -18.29 9.32 11.39
CA ARG A 152 -17.56 9.07 12.64
C ARG A 152 -16.04 9.09 12.38
N ARG A 153 -15.28 9.20 13.46
CA ARG A 153 -13.82 9.17 13.38
C ARG A 153 -13.32 7.74 13.36
N VAL A 154 -12.94 7.27 12.17
CA VAL A 154 -12.52 5.89 11.93
C VAL A 154 -11.03 5.83 11.65
N LEU A 155 -10.35 4.82 12.22
CA LEU A 155 -8.96 4.49 11.91
C LEU A 155 -8.93 3.31 10.96
N VAL A 156 -8.10 3.34 9.93
CA VAL A 156 -8.09 2.30 8.89
C VAL A 156 -6.71 1.65 8.75
N LYS A 157 -6.66 0.32 8.78
CA LYS A 157 -5.54 -0.51 8.32
C LYS A 157 -5.99 -1.27 7.07
N MET A 158 -5.13 -1.34 6.05
CA MET A 158 -5.44 -2.07 4.81
C MET A 158 -4.19 -2.81 4.30
N ASP A 159 -4.35 -4.12 4.13
CA ASP A 159 -3.33 -5.03 3.67
C ASP A 159 -4.06 -6.20 2.97
N ILE A 160 -4.32 -6.06 1.67
CA ILE A 160 -5.24 -6.92 0.90
C ILE A 160 -4.64 -7.40 -0.42
N GLU A 161 -3.32 -7.58 -0.44
CA GLU A 161 -2.58 -8.29 -1.47
C GLU A 161 -2.82 -7.78 -2.92
N GLY A 162 -2.85 -6.44 -3.07
CA GLY A 162 -3.03 -5.76 -4.37
C GLY A 162 -4.43 -5.23 -4.65
N GLY A 163 -5.41 -5.51 -3.78
CA GLY A 163 -6.77 -4.95 -3.86
C GLY A 163 -6.87 -3.47 -3.44
N GLU A 164 -5.82 -2.92 -2.81
CA GLU A 164 -5.77 -1.55 -2.30
C GLU A 164 -6.06 -0.52 -3.40
N TRP A 165 -5.51 -0.77 -4.58
CA TRP A 165 -5.56 0.18 -5.70
C TRP A 165 -6.97 0.42 -6.20
N ASP A 166 -7.72 -0.65 -6.45
CA ASP A 166 -9.11 -0.57 -6.91
C ASP A 166 -10.03 0.01 -5.84
N SER A 167 -9.86 -0.44 -4.60
CA SER A 167 -10.65 0.01 -3.46
C SER A 167 -10.46 1.51 -3.18
N LEU A 168 -9.21 1.99 -3.13
CA LEU A 168 -8.91 3.40 -2.85
C LEU A 168 -9.22 4.31 -4.02
N LEU A 169 -9.11 3.82 -5.26
CA LEU A 169 -9.49 4.60 -6.43
C LEU A 169 -11.00 4.85 -6.46
N ALA A 170 -11.80 3.85 -6.05
CA ALA A 170 -13.25 3.95 -5.96
C ALA A 170 -13.75 4.77 -4.76
N ALA A 171 -12.96 4.84 -3.66
CA ALA A 171 -13.36 5.57 -2.46
C ALA A 171 -13.57 7.07 -2.76
N PRO A 172 -14.68 7.71 -2.33
CA PRO A 172 -14.87 9.16 -2.49
C PRO A 172 -13.78 9.99 -1.78
N ASP A 173 -13.42 11.13 -2.35
CA ASP A 173 -12.42 12.02 -1.73
C ASP A 173 -12.89 12.53 -0.36
N GLU A 174 -14.20 12.74 -0.18
CA GLU A 174 -14.81 13.13 1.09
C GLU A 174 -14.63 12.09 2.18
N LEU A 175 -14.78 10.80 1.82
CA LEU A 175 -14.52 9.71 2.75
C LEU A 175 -13.04 9.69 3.15
N LEU A 176 -12.12 9.71 2.18
CA LEU A 176 -10.69 9.74 2.46
C LEU A 176 -10.30 10.95 3.32
N ALA A 177 -10.88 12.12 3.03
CA ALA A 177 -10.66 13.33 3.82
C ALA A 177 -11.19 13.24 5.26
N SER A 178 -12.06 12.28 5.59
CA SER A 178 -12.58 12.06 6.95
C SER A 178 -11.70 11.13 7.79
N ILE A 179 -10.89 10.27 7.16
CA ILE A 179 -10.01 9.32 7.84
C ILE A 179 -8.79 10.06 8.41
N PRO A 180 -8.53 10.00 9.73
CA PRO A 180 -7.38 10.69 10.33
C PRO A 180 -6.04 10.04 9.98
N GLN A 181 -5.97 8.72 9.98
CA GLN A 181 -4.77 7.98 9.63
C GLN A 181 -5.14 6.69 8.89
N LEU A 182 -4.33 6.35 7.90
CA LEU A 182 -4.45 5.14 7.10
C LEU A 182 -3.10 4.43 7.11
N ALA A 183 -3.04 3.29 7.79
CA ALA A 183 -1.90 2.40 7.79
C ALA A 183 -2.11 1.32 6.73
N MET A 184 -1.10 1.08 5.89
CA MET A 184 -1.27 0.13 4.79
C MET A 184 -0.01 -0.69 4.55
N GLU A 185 -0.20 -1.90 4.05
CA GLU A 185 0.76 -2.54 3.19
C GLU A 185 0.29 -2.40 1.74
N MET A 186 1.12 -1.86 0.89
CA MET A 186 0.84 -1.61 -0.51
C MET A 186 1.60 -2.60 -1.38
N HIS A 187 0.94 -3.18 -2.40
CA HIS A 187 1.50 -4.25 -3.22
C HIS A 187 1.58 -3.86 -4.70
N GLY A 188 2.75 -4.12 -5.32
CA GLY A 188 3.00 -3.91 -6.75
C GLY A 188 3.81 -2.66 -7.07
N PHE A 189 4.22 -2.56 -8.35
CA PHE A 189 5.09 -1.49 -8.84
C PHE A 189 4.95 -1.19 -10.34
N ASP A 190 4.13 -1.95 -11.06
CA ASP A 190 4.04 -1.90 -12.53
C ASP A 190 2.67 -1.43 -13.05
N ASP A 191 1.66 -1.27 -12.19
CA ASP A 191 0.34 -0.81 -12.58
C ASP A 191 0.28 0.73 -12.54
N PRO A 192 -0.08 1.42 -13.64
CA PRO A 192 -0.30 2.87 -13.63
C PRO A 192 -1.32 3.35 -12.61
N LYS A 193 -2.27 2.48 -12.22
CA LYS A 193 -3.28 2.74 -11.19
C LYS A 193 -2.65 3.10 -9.83
N ILE A 194 -1.51 2.49 -9.51
CA ILE A 194 -0.73 2.81 -8.31
C ILE A 194 -0.44 4.32 -8.25
N LEU A 195 0.07 4.88 -9.34
CA LEU A 195 0.39 6.30 -9.41
C LEU A 195 -0.85 7.19 -9.26
N GLU A 196 -1.99 6.78 -9.81
CA GLU A 196 -3.26 7.49 -9.67
C GLU A 196 -3.73 7.51 -8.20
N VAL A 197 -3.68 6.36 -7.52
CA VAL A 197 -4.04 6.25 -6.10
C VAL A 197 -3.10 7.05 -5.22
N LEU A 198 -1.79 6.97 -5.42
CA LEU A 198 -0.83 7.74 -4.64
C LEU A 198 -1.08 9.25 -4.78
N ARG A 199 -1.34 9.74 -5.98
CA ARG A 199 -1.71 11.14 -6.21
C ARG A 199 -3.04 11.51 -5.54
N LYS A 200 -4.01 10.59 -5.54
CA LYS A 200 -5.28 10.76 -4.83
C LYS A 200 -5.07 10.88 -3.32
N LEU A 201 -4.28 9.97 -2.73
CA LEU A 201 -3.94 10.02 -1.30
C LEU A 201 -3.16 11.29 -0.96
N ASN A 202 -2.18 11.67 -1.78
CA ASN A 202 -1.38 12.89 -1.60
C ASN A 202 -2.21 14.20 -1.60
N ARG A 203 -3.46 14.20 -2.06
CA ARG A 203 -4.34 15.37 -1.91
C ARG A 203 -4.77 15.58 -0.46
N ASN A 204 -5.10 14.52 0.24
CA ASN A 204 -5.69 14.57 1.58
C ASN A 204 -4.72 14.23 2.70
N PHE A 205 -3.62 13.53 2.42
CA PHE A 205 -2.71 13.00 3.42
C PHE A 205 -1.27 13.47 3.21
N HIS A 206 -0.51 13.41 4.27
CA HIS A 206 0.94 13.38 4.28
C HIS A 206 1.40 11.92 4.44
N LEU A 207 2.31 11.47 3.60
CA LEU A 207 3.04 10.23 3.84
C LEU A 207 4.06 10.50 4.96
N VAL A 208 3.96 9.76 6.06
CA VAL A 208 4.79 9.98 7.26
C VAL A 208 5.79 8.84 7.47
N ASN A 209 5.43 7.64 7.07
CA ASN A 209 6.31 6.47 7.11
C ASN A 209 6.28 5.71 5.79
N LEU A 210 7.44 5.19 5.40
CA LEU A 210 7.62 4.24 4.31
C LEU A 210 8.65 3.21 4.76
N HIS A 211 8.27 1.93 4.73
CA HIS A 211 9.15 0.81 5.01
C HIS A 211 8.91 -0.29 3.96
N PHE A 212 9.97 -0.80 3.37
CA PHE A 212 9.87 -1.85 2.35
C PHE A 212 9.88 -3.22 3.01
N ASN A 213 8.85 -4.01 2.77
CA ASN A 213 8.73 -5.37 3.27
C ASN A 213 9.89 -6.24 2.75
N ASN A 214 10.69 -6.78 3.66
CA ASN A 214 11.91 -7.49 3.31
C ASN A 214 11.69 -8.90 2.73
N TRP A 215 10.47 -9.46 2.80
CA TRP A 215 10.08 -10.65 2.05
C TRP A 215 9.97 -10.37 0.55
N SER A 216 9.70 -9.14 0.17
CA SER A 216 9.39 -8.71 -1.19
C SER A 216 10.55 -8.05 -1.93
N CYS A 217 11.77 -8.05 -1.35
CA CYS A 217 12.94 -7.44 -1.97
C CYS A 217 13.23 -8.01 -3.36
N THR A 218 13.33 -7.13 -4.38
CA THR A 218 13.60 -7.53 -5.75
C THR A 218 14.24 -6.44 -6.58
N SER A 219 15.21 -6.80 -7.42
CA SER A 219 15.78 -5.88 -8.41
C SER A 219 14.83 -5.55 -9.57
N ARG A 220 13.78 -6.35 -9.78
CA ARG A 220 12.81 -6.13 -10.86
C ARG A 220 11.98 -4.87 -10.64
N ALA A 221 11.77 -4.48 -9.37
CA ALA A 221 11.03 -3.29 -9.01
C ALA A 221 11.87 -2.00 -9.12
N ALA A 222 13.16 -2.06 -9.42
CA ALA A 222 14.06 -0.90 -9.43
C ALA A 222 13.47 0.32 -10.18
N PRO A 223 13.53 1.53 -9.58
CA PRO A 223 14.33 1.91 -8.41
C PRO A 223 13.71 1.58 -7.04
N LEU A 224 12.47 1.09 -6.96
CA LEU A 224 11.91 0.57 -5.72
C LEU A 224 12.67 -0.72 -5.33
N PRO A 225 13.00 -0.93 -4.05
CA PRO A 225 13.76 -2.11 -3.63
C PRO A 225 12.89 -3.36 -3.45
N ALA A 226 11.56 -3.21 -3.39
CA ALA A 226 10.60 -4.26 -3.07
C ALA A 226 9.29 -4.06 -3.84
N TRP A 227 8.45 -5.11 -3.87
CA TRP A 227 7.11 -5.03 -4.45
C TRP A 227 5.99 -4.88 -3.41
N ALA A 228 6.30 -5.02 -2.11
CA ALA A 228 5.40 -4.70 -1.01
C ALA A 228 6.07 -3.72 -0.05
N TYR A 229 5.30 -2.80 0.50
CA TYR A 229 5.82 -1.74 1.36
C TYR A 229 4.75 -1.20 2.31
N GLN A 230 5.14 -1.06 3.58
CA GLN A 230 4.30 -0.52 4.64
C GLN A 230 4.37 1.00 4.64
N VAL A 231 3.22 1.65 4.76
CA VAL A 231 3.09 3.10 4.75
C VAL A 231 2.17 3.60 5.85
N LEU A 232 2.45 4.80 6.34
CA LEU A 232 1.53 5.56 7.18
C LEU A 232 1.15 6.87 6.47
N TRP A 233 -0.13 7.02 6.21
CA TRP A 233 -0.74 8.24 5.72
C TRP A 233 -1.44 8.97 6.86
N VAL A 234 -1.09 10.25 7.11
CA VAL A 234 -1.72 11.10 8.13
C VAL A 234 -2.44 12.26 7.46
N ASN A 235 -3.70 12.45 7.81
CA ASN A 235 -4.54 13.47 7.21
C ASN A 235 -3.95 14.88 7.41
N LYS A 236 -3.93 15.67 6.34
CA LYS A 236 -3.39 17.05 6.33
C LYS A 236 -4.11 17.99 7.28
N ARG A 237 -5.36 17.67 7.69
CA ARG A 237 -6.12 18.46 8.65
C ARG A 237 -5.57 18.34 10.08
N ILE A 238 -4.84 17.27 10.39
CA ILE A 238 -4.31 17.00 11.73
C ILE A 238 -2.80 16.97 11.78
N GLY A 239 -2.13 16.62 10.67
CA GLY A 239 -0.68 16.58 10.56
C GLY A 239 -0.08 17.94 10.24
N ILE A 240 0.94 18.38 10.99
CA ILE A 240 1.65 19.65 10.77
C ILE A 240 3.06 19.33 10.33
N VAL A 241 3.37 19.59 9.04
CA VAL A 241 4.70 19.33 8.48
C VAL A 241 5.76 20.19 9.17
N ASP A 242 6.92 19.59 9.45
CA ASP A 242 8.11 20.32 9.84
C ASP A 242 8.95 20.67 8.61
N PRO A 243 8.93 21.94 8.14
CA PRO A 243 9.68 22.35 6.96
C PRO A 243 11.19 22.38 7.18
N MET A 244 11.66 22.32 8.44
CA MET A 244 13.07 22.35 8.80
C MET A 244 13.66 20.96 9.03
N ALA A 245 12.79 19.94 9.13
CA ALA A 245 13.26 18.58 9.28
C ALA A 245 13.93 18.08 7.98
N PRO A 246 15.04 17.35 8.07
CA PRO A 246 15.57 16.66 6.90
C PRO A 246 14.51 15.69 6.36
N VAL A 247 14.50 15.48 5.05
CA VAL A 247 13.65 14.43 4.46
C VAL A 247 13.99 13.12 5.18
N PRO A 248 13.00 12.44 5.78
CA PRO A 248 13.28 11.21 6.51
C PRO A 248 13.93 10.21 5.55
N ALA A 249 14.91 9.49 6.04
CA ALA A 249 15.30 8.26 5.35
C ALA A 249 14.04 7.38 5.24
N PRO A 250 13.85 6.64 4.15
CA PRO A 250 12.67 5.79 3.99
C PRO A 250 12.57 4.67 5.05
N MET A 251 13.46 4.66 6.01
CA MET A 251 13.50 3.69 7.10
C MET A 251 13.60 4.42 8.44
N SER A 252 12.47 4.55 9.13
CA SER A 252 12.44 4.97 10.53
C SER A 252 13.15 3.92 11.40
N PRO A 253 13.91 4.32 12.43
CA PRO A 253 14.45 3.38 13.43
C PRO A 253 13.39 2.56 14.18
N LEU A 254 12.11 3.00 14.11
CA LEU A 254 10.96 2.30 14.69
C LEU A 254 10.38 1.23 13.76
N ASN A 255 10.79 1.20 12.49
CA ASN A 255 10.44 0.11 11.60
C ASN A 255 11.22 -1.15 12.00
N ALA A 256 10.55 -2.29 11.94
CA ALA A 256 11.17 -3.59 12.10
C ALA A 256 10.97 -4.39 10.80
N PRO A 257 11.93 -5.24 10.43
CA PRO A 257 11.77 -6.09 9.26
C PRO A 257 10.60 -7.05 9.45
N ASP A 258 9.80 -7.28 8.43
CA ASP A 258 8.68 -8.22 8.49
C ASP A 258 9.18 -9.64 8.77
N SER A 259 10.30 -10.03 8.16
CA SER A 259 11.03 -11.24 8.55
C SER A 259 12.27 -10.88 9.40
N PRO A 260 12.36 -11.34 10.65
CA PRO A 260 13.52 -11.06 11.52
C PRO A 260 14.80 -11.79 11.06
N THR A 261 14.68 -12.76 10.15
CA THR A 261 15.81 -13.56 9.65
C THR A 261 16.42 -13.00 8.37
N TRP A 262 15.75 -12.08 7.69
CA TRP A 262 16.20 -11.49 6.43
C TRP A 262 16.63 -10.04 6.65
N ARG A 263 17.56 -9.58 5.81
CA ARG A 263 17.98 -8.17 5.84
C ARG A 263 16.92 -7.30 5.18
N ASP A 264 16.80 -6.07 5.66
CA ASP A 264 15.95 -5.08 5.00
C ASP A 264 16.40 -4.79 3.58
N CYS A 265 15.43 -4.42 2.74
CA CYS A 265 15.66 -4.04 1.36
C CYS A 265 16.51 -2.76 1.31
N GLN A 266 17.54 -2.77 0.46
CA GLN A 266 18.35 -1.59 0.24
C GLN A 266 17.81 -0.80 -0.96
N LEU A 267 17.63 0.51 -0.78
CA LEU A 267 17.38 1.40 -1.91
C LEU A 267 18.57 1.34 -2.87
N HIS A 268 18.30 0.97 -4.10
CA HIS A 268 19.28 1.04 -5.17
C HIS A 268 19.53 2.51 -5.54
N THR A 269 20.40 3.17 -4.80
CA THR A 269 20.92 4.47 -5.23
C THR A 269 21.74 4.24 -6.50
N SER A 270 21.14 4.46 -7.66
CA SER A 270 21.88 4.58 -8.90
C SER A 270 22.79 5.80 -8.77
N LYS A 271 24.06 5.59 -8.40
CA LYS A 271 25.07 6.62 -8.69
C LYS A 271 25.02 6.84 -10.20
N PRO A 272 24.88 8.09 -10.69
CA PRO A 272 25.07 8.34 -12.11
C PRO A 272 26.46 7.81 -12.46
N ALA A 273 26.55 6.98 -13.47
CA ALA A 273 27.83 6.60 -14.07
C ALA A 273 28.55 7.90 -14.46
N ARG A 274 29.75 8.09 -13.87
CA ARG A 274 30.65 9.18 -14.26
C ARG A 274 31.23 8.89 -15.62
#